data_88387ac21f58c5fbe56ddf4a65cad909
#
_entry.id   88387ac21f58c5fbe56ddf4a65cad909
#
_cell.length_a   1.000
_cell.length_b   1.000
_cell.length_c   1.000
_cell.angle_alpha   90.00
_cell.angle_beta   90.00
_cell.angle_gamma   90.00
#
_symmetry.space_group_name_H-M   'P 1'
#
loop_
_entity.id
_entity.type
_entity.pdbx_description
1 polymer ?
#
loop_
_entity_poly.entity_id
_entity_poly.type
_entity_poly.pdbx_seq_one_letter_code
_entity_poly.pdbx_strand_id
1 'polypeptide(L)'
;MFGNFFLRSMSRQILIVPDKFKGTLTAAEAAEAIASGWAAAWPGDELEQLPMSDGGDGFGEVMAASLGIGERLFPGADAAGREREIPCWLNAECNQAVVETAQSNGLALLPSGRFHPFELDTFGVGQLLIQLGQAGVKTCIAGIGGSATNDAGFGMARALGWRFFDEDGQEIQQWIQLDKLA
;
A
#
# COMPACT_ATOMS: atom_id res chain seq x y z
N MET A 1 23.75 45.09 37.39
CA MET A 1 22.97 43.90 37.82
C MET A 1 21.94 43.65 36.72
N PHE A 2 22.32 42.91 35.67
CA PHE A 2 21.40 42.63 34.57
C PHE A 2 20.65 41.35 34.92
N GLY A 3 19.33 41.49 35.14
CA GLY A 3 18.47 40.37 35.41
C GLY A 3 18.41 39.43 34.21
N ASN A 4 18.81 38.17 34.39
CA ASN A 4 18.56 37.08 33.46
C ASN A 4 17.06 36.89 33.34
N PHE A 5 16.45 37.45 32.31
CA PHE A 5 15.12 37.01 31.86
C PHE A 5 15.28 35.58 31.35
N PHE A 6 15.05 34.61 32.21
CA PHE A 6 14.74 33.26 31.80
C PHE A 6 13.40 33.34 31.03
N LEU A 7 13.51 33.47 29.71
CA LEU A 7 12.42 33.07 28.84
C LEU A 7 12.19 31.58 29.15
N ARG A 8 11.14 31.29 29.92
CA ARG A 8 10.59 29.95 29.99
C ARG A 8 10.33 29.58 28.54
N SER A 9 11.19 28.75 27.96
CA SER A 9 10.90 28.12 26.69
C SER A 9 9.58 27.39 26.87
N MET A 10 8.50 27.92 26.27
CA MET A 10 7.25 27.19 26.19
C MET A 10 7.56 25.96 25.35
N SER A 11 7.39 24.77 25.93
CA SER A 11 7.44 23.51 25.20
C SER A 11 6.43 23.59 24.05
N ARG A 12 6.88 23.31 22.83
CA ARG A 12 6.02 23.22 21.67
C ARG A 12 5.62 21.76 21.46
N GLN A 13 4.44 21.54 20.94
CA GLN A 13 4.02 20.25 20.43
C GLN A 13 4.30 20.22 18.93
N ILE A 14 5.09 19.27 18.50
CA ILE A 14 5.55 19.12 17.10
C ILE A 14 5.02 17.78 16.60
N LEU A 15 4.21 17.81 15.55
CA LEU A 15 3.75 16.62 14.85
C LEU A 15 4.64 16.40 13.61
N ILE A 16 5.24 15.21 13.51
CA ILE A 16 6.15 14.82 12.44
C ILE A 16 5.44 13.78 11.57
N VAL A 17 5.12 14.15 10.33
CA VAL A 17 4.19 13.42 9.44
C VAL A 17 4.82 13.19 8.04
N PRO A 18 5.98 12.56 7.94
CA PRO A 18 6.59 12.30 6.64
C PRO A 18 5.92 11.10 5.94
N ASP A 19 5.95 11.13 4.62
CA ASP A 19 5.88 9.93 3.79
C ASP A 19 7.31 9.37 3.60
N LYS A 20 7.43 8.22 2.94
CA LYS A 20 8.72 7.61 2.59
C LYS A 20 9.54 8.47 1.63
N PHE A 21 10.84 8.30 1.69
CA PHE A 21 11.77 8.80 0.66
C PHE A 21 12.11 7.65 -0.28
N LYS A 22 11.43 7.59 -1.40
CA LYS A 22 11.46 6.46 -2.34
C LYS A 22 12.88 5.96 -2.63
N GLY A 23 13.13 4.68 -2.33
CA GLY A 23 14.41 4.02 -2.53
C GLY A 23 15.49 4.35 -1.49
N THR A 24 15.19 5.15 -0.43
CA THR A 24 16.17 5.53 0.60
C THR A 24 15.70 5.30 2.02
N LEU A 25 14.57 5.86 2.43
CA LEU A 25 14.04 5.76 3.80
C LEU A 25 12.57 5.35 3.77
N THR A 26 12.17 4.49 4.68
CA THR A 26 10.76 4.29 5.02
C THR A 26 10.17 5.53 5.68
N ALA A 27 8.86 5.64 5.74
CA ALA A 27 8.21 6.75 6.44
C ALA A 27 8.57 6.80 7.93
N ALA A 28 8.73 5.64 8.57
CA ALA A 28 9.15 5.53 9.97
C ALA A 28 10.59 5.99 10.18
N GLU A 29 11.53 5.56 9.35
CA GLU A 29 12.94 6.00 9.40
C GLU A 29 13.07 7.51 9.15
N ALA A 30 12.26 8.04 8.24
CA ALA A 30 12.23 9.48 7.98
C ALA A 30 11.71 10.26 9.19
N ALA A 31 10.63 9.78 9.84
CA ALA A 31 10.08 10.38 11.05
C ALA A 31 11.11 10.39 12.19
N GLU A 32 11.79 9.26 12.41
CA GLU A 32 12.82 9.13 13.44
C GLU A 32 14.01 10.06 13.19
N ALA A 33 14.48 10.15 11.95
CA ALA A 33 15.58 11.04 11.58
C ALA A 33 15.22 12.53 11.83
N ILE A 34 13.99 12.94 11.48
CA ILE A 34 13.49 14.30 11.73
C ILE A 34 13.37 14.54 13.23
N ALA A 35 12.78 13.58 13.98
CA ALA A 35 12.60 13.70 15.42
C ALA A 35 13.93 13.83 16.15
N SER A 36 14.90 13.01 15.80
CA SER A 36 16.25 13.05 16.38
C SER A 36 16.95 14.39 16.13
N GLY A 37 16.88 14.90 14.89
CA GLY A 37 17.44 16.20 14.54
C GLY A 37 16.75 17.35 15.27
N TRP A 38 15.43 17.30 15.39
CA TRP A 38 14.65 18.31 16.12
C TRP A 38 14.99 18.32 17.62
N ALA A 39 14.98 17.14 18.26
CA ALA A 39 15.29 16.99 19.68
C ALA A 39 16.70 17.47 20.02
N ALA A 40 17.66 17.28 19.14
CA ALA A 40 19.02 17.80 19.32
C ALA A 40 19.07 19.34 19.34
N ALA A 41 18.24 20.00 18.54
CA ALA A 41 18.17 21.46 18.47
C ALA A 41 17.25 22.07 19.53
N TRP A 42 16.17 21.38 19.86
CA TRP A 42 15.11 21.87 20.75
C TRP A 42 14.65 20.78 21.74
N PRO A 43 15.49 20.44 22.75
CA PRO A 43 15.24 19.30 23.64
C PRO A 43 14.06 19.47 24.60
N GLY A 44 13.46 20.66 24.63
CA GLY A 44 12.29 20.94 25.47
C GLY A 44 10.95 20.77 24.76
N ASP A 45 10.94 20.48 23.46
CA ASP A 45 9.71 20.29 22.69
C ASP A 45 9.17 18.85 22.82
N GLU A 46 7.85 18.71 22.77
CA GLU A 46 7.17 17.41 22.73
C GLU A 46 7.00 16.97 21.28
N LEU A 47 7.50 15.79 20.95
CA LEU A 47 7.49 15.29 19.57
C LEU A 47 6.50 14.13 19.45
N GLU A 48 5.63 14.19 18.47
CA GLU A 48 4.73 13.11 18.06
C GLU A 48 5.08 12.70 16.63
N GLN A 49 5.32 11.41 16.41
CA GLN A 49 5.66 10.85 15.10
C GLN A 49 4.44 10.11 14.56
N LEU A 50 3.95 10.53 13.41
CA LEU A 50 2.83 9.89 12.71
C LEU A 50 3.20 9.70 11.24
N PRO A 51 4.01 8.68 10.90
CA PRO A 51 4.32 8.35 9.51
C PRO A 51 3.05 8.18 8.69
N MET A 52 3.06 8.69 7.45
CA MET A 52 1.94 8.60 6.53
C MET A 52 2.33 7.88 5.24
N SER A 53 1.33 7.58 4.42
CA SER A 53 1.52 7.01 3.09
C SER A 53 0.45 7.52 2.13
N ASP A 54 0.83 7.71 0.88
CA ASP A 54 -0.07 8.05 -0.23
C ASP A 54 -0.84 6.83 -0.81
N GLY A 55 -0.70 5.67 -0.18
CA GLY A 55 -1.30 4.40 -0.64
C GLY A 55 -0.39 3.58 -1.56
N GLY A 56 0.85 4.01 -1.78
CA GLY A 56 1.87 3.27 -2.54
C GLY A 56 2.70 2.32 -1.67
N ASP A 57 3.93 2.01 -2.15
CA ASP A 57 4.85 1.12 -1.44
C ASP A 57 5.05 1.57 0.02
N GLY A 58 4.96 0.64 0.99
CA GLY A 58 5.07 0.92 2.42
C GLY A 58 3.74 1.32 3.09
N PHE A 59 2.64 1.43 2.33
CA PHE A 59 1.31 1.71 2.87
C PHE A 59 0.91 0.67 3.92
N GLY A 60 1.14 -0.60 3.62
CA GLY A 60 0.78 -1.70 4.51
C GLY A 60 1.46 -1.60 5.87
N GLU A 61 2.75 -1.32 5.91
CA GLU A 61 3.53 -1.17 7.14
C GLU A 61 3.07 0.03 7.97
N VAL A 62 2.85 1.18 7.32
CA VAL A 62 2.36 2.40 7.99
C VAL A 62 1.00 2.17 8.63
N MET A 63 0.07 1.57 7.88
CA MET A 63 -1.26 1.25 8.39
C MET A 63 -1.24 0.19 9.49
N ALA A 64 -0.38 -0.83 9.33
CA ALA A 64 -0.22 -1.88 10.34
C ALA A 64 0.27 -1.32 11.67
N ALA A 65 1.27 -0.45 11.64
CA ALA A 65 1.78 0.21 12.85
C ALA A 65 0.70 1.08 13.51
N SER A 66 -0.06 1.84 12.72
CA SER A 66 -1.13 2.70 13.23
C SER A 66 -2.31 1.92 13.84
N LEU A 67 -2.65 0.76 13.26
CA LEU A 67 -3.78 -0.06 13.68
C LEU A 67 -3.41 -1.17 14.69
N GLY A 68 -2.11 -1.39 14.94
CA GLY A 68 -1.63 -2.47 15.81
C GLY A 68 -1.95 -3.87 15.26
N ILE A 69 -1.87 -4.06 13.94
CA ILE A 69 -2.19 -5.31 13.26
C ILE A 69 -0.94 -6.01 12.73
N GLY A 70 -1.03 -7.33 12.55
CA GLY A 70 0.10 -8.18 12.18
C GLY A 70 0.14 -8.59 10.71
N GLU A 71 1.35 -8.81 10.19
CA GLU A 71 1.57 -9.31 8.85
C GLU A 71 1.25 -10.81 8.74
N ARG A 72 0.67 -11.19 7.59
CA ARG A 72 0.46 -12.57 7.16
C ARG A 72 0.74 -12.65 5.65
N LEU A 73 1.40 -13.71 5.22
CA LEU A 73 1.67 -14.00 3.82
C LEU A 73 0.55 -14.83 3.19
N PHE A 74 0.18 -14.48 1.96
CA PHE A 74 -0.80 -15.20 1.15
C PHE A 74 -0.18 -15.58 -0.20
N PRO A 75 -0.36 -16.83 -0.67
CA PRO A 75 0.07 -17.19 -2.00
C PRO A 75 -0.74 -16.43 -3.05
N GLY A 76 -0.09 -15.98 -4.10
CA GLY A 76 -0.73 -15.20 -5.16
C GLY A 76 0.15 -15.03 -6.36
N ALA A 77 -0.16 -14.04 -7.19
CA ALA A 77 0.59 -13.73 -8.39
C ALA A 77 0.87 -12.23 -8.51
N ASP A 78 1.93 -11.88 -9.22
CA ASP A 78 2.18 -10.51 -9.62
C ASP A 78 1.39 -10.13 -10.90
N ALA A 79 1.55 -8.88 -11.35
CA ALA A 79 0.85 -8.35 -12.53
C ALA A 79 1.14 -9.13 -13.82
N ALA A 80 2.25 -9.88 -13.90
CA ALA A 80 2.63 -10.72 -15.03
C ALA A 80 2.26 -12.20 -14.81
N GLY A 81 1.46 -12.52 -13.80
CA GLY A 81 1.01 -13.89 -13.48
C GLY A 81 2.10 -14.77 -12.83
N ARG A 82 3.23 -14.20 -12.35
CA ARG A 82 4.28 -14.98 -11.70
C ARG A 82 3.90 -15.21 -10.23
N GLU A 83 4.01 -16.46 -9.79
CA GLU A 83 3.73 -16.85 -8.40
C GLU A 83 4.63 -16.12 -7.40
N ARG A 84 4.03 -15.72 -6.28
CA ARG A 84 4.71 -15.09 -5.15
C ARG A 84 3.89 -15.13 -3.87
N GLU A 85 4.57 -14.95 -2.75
CA GLU A 85 3.92 -14.64 -1.48
C GLU A 85 3.62 -13.13 -1.40
N ILE A 86 2.39 -12.79 -0.99
CA ILE A 86 1.91 -11.42 -0.90
C ILE A 86 1.65 -11.09 0.57
N PRO A 87 2.36 -10.12 1.17
CA PRO A 87 2.10 -9.67 2.52
C PRO A 87 0.77 -8.90 2.61
N CYS A 88 0.01 -9.22 3.64
CA CYS A 88 -1.18 -8.48 4.07
C CYS A 88 -1.16 -8.37 5.58
N TRP A 89 -1.79 -7.34 6.11
CA TRP A 89 -1.84 -7.12 7.55
C TRP A 89 -3.27 -7.30 8.04
N LEU A 90 -3.43 -8.14 9.06
CA LEU A 90 -4.73 -8.53 9.59
C LEU A 90 -4.80 -8.25 11.09
N ASN A 91 -6.00 -7.85 11.56
CA ASN A 91 -6.25 -7.80 12.99
C ASN A 91 -6.38 -9.23 13.58
N ALA A 92 -6.28 -9.34 14.89
CA ALA A 92 -6.27 -10.64 15.59
C ALA A 92 -7.53 -11.46 15.30
N GLU A 93 -8.67 -10.82 15.08
CA GLU A 93 -9.96 -11.45 14.77
C GLU A 93 -10.09 -11.82 13.28
N CYS A 94 -9.12 -11.46 12.46
CA CYS A 94 -9.10 -11.67 11.00
C CYS A 94 -10.35 -11.14 10.27
N ASN A 95 -11.03 -10.13 10.81
CA ASN A 95 -12.20 -9.53 10.17
C ASN A 95 -11.88 -8.21 9.44
N GLN A 96 -10.70 -7.65 9.66
CA GLN A 96 -10.17 -6.47 8.96
C GLN A 96 -8.78 -6.76 8.41
N ALA A 97 -8.54 -6.36 7.17
CA ALA A 97 -7.24 -6.45 6.51
C ALA A 97 -6.81 -5.13 5.91
N VAL A 98 -5.52 -4.90 5.88
CA VAL A 98 -4.85 -3.88 5.08
C VAL A 98 -4.11 -4.59 3.94
N VAL A 99 -4.32 -4.12 2.73
CA VAL A 99 -3.71 -4.61 1.50
C VAL A 99 -2.97 -3.48 0.82
N GLU A 100 -1.71 -3.68 0.55
CA GLU A 100 -0.94 -2.85 -0.36
C GLU A 100 -0.95 -3.53 -1.72
N THR A 101 -1.73 -3.01 -2.68
CA THR A 101 -1.87 -3.68 -3.98
C THR A 101 -0.57 -3.76 -4.75
N ALA A 102 0.37 -2.83 -4.50
CA ALA A 102 1.72 -2.86 -5.06
C ALA A 102 2.50 -4.13 -4.68
N GLN A 103 2.14 -4.82 -3.62
CA GLN A 103 2.72 -6.12 -3.27
C GLN A 103 2.26 -7.26 -4.20
N SER A 104 1.23 -7.04 -5.00
CA SER A 104 0.79 -7.92 -6.09
C SER A 104 1.06 -7.30 -7.46
N ASN A 105 0.50 -6.13 -7.76
CA ASN A 105 0.55 -5.54 -9.10
C ASN A 105 1.56 -4.37 -9.24
N GLY A 106 2.53 -4.27 -8.32
CA GLY A 106 3.47 -3.15 -8.28
C GLY A 106 4.52 -3.16 -9.41
N LEU A 107 4.84 -1.95 -9.89
CA LEU A 107 5.87 -1.77 -10.92
C LEU A 107 7.26 -2.16 -10.41
N ALA A 108 7.55 -1.94 -9.13
CA ALA A 108 8.84 -2.28 -8.53
C ALA A 108 9.12 -3.78 -8.49
N LEU A 109 8.10 -4.64 -8.62
CA LEU A 109 8.25 -6.09 -8.64
C LEU A 109 8.73 -6.63 -9.99
N LEU A 110 8.56 -5.83 -11.04
CA LEU A 110 8.82 -6.27 -12.41
C LEU A 110 10.24 -5.92 -12.84
N PRO A 111 10.95 -6.86 -13.52
CA PRO A 111 12.20 -6.54 -14.17
C PRO A 111 11.99 -5.45 -15.22
N SER A 112 12.83 -4.41 -15.17
CA SER A 112 12.74 -3.29 -16.13
C SER A 112 12.76 -3.74 -17.58
N GLY A 113 11.84 -3.24 -18.39
CA GLY A 113 11.77 -3.47 -19.83
C GLY A 113 11.40 -4.88 -20.27
N ARG A 114 11.01 -5.78 -19.35
CA ARG A 114 10.73 -7.19 -19.69
C ARG A 114 9.27 -7.42 -20.12
N PHE A 115 8.33 -6.64 -19.60
CA PHE A 115 6.91 -6.82 -19.87
C PHE A 115 6.32 -5.57 -20.51
N HIS A 116 5.47 -5.77 -21.52
CA HIS A 116 4.68 -4.69 -22.08
C HIS A 116 3.48 -4.39 -21.14
N PRO A 117 3.09 -3.13 -20.94
CA PRO A 117 1.94 -2.79 -20.07
C PRO A 117 0.64 -3.52 -20.44
N PHE A 118 0.44 -3.88 -21.70
CA PHE A 118 -0.74 -4.62 -22.18
C PHE A 118 -0.76 -6.10 -21.76
N GLU A 119 0.35 -6.62 -21.27
CA GLU A 119 0.48 -8.00 -20.76
C GLU A 119 0.22 -8.09 -19.27
N LEU A 120 0.02 -6.93 -18.60
CA LEU A 120 -0.12 -6.84 -17.16
C LEU A 120 -1.58 -6.61 -16.78
N ASP A 121 -2.02 -7.29 -15.73
CA ASP A 121 -3.38 -7.12 -15.19
C ASP A 121 -3.42 -7.22 -13.65
N THR A 122 -4.60 -6.98 -13.11
CA THR A 122 -4.88 -7.01 -11.66
C THR A 122 -5.41 -8.36 -11.17
N PHE A 123 -5.26 -9.45 -11.92
CA PHE A 123 -5.82 -10.75 -11.57
C PHE A 123 -5.34 -11.25 -10.20
N GLY A 124 -4.04 -11.09 -9.91
CA GLY A 124 -3.44 -11.46 -8.62
C GLY A 124 -4.06 -10.72 -7.42
N VAL A 125 -4.46 -9.46 -7.61
CA VAL A 125 -5.19 -8.70 -6.57
C VAL A 125 -6.54 -9.34 -6.29
N GLY A 126 -7.28 -9.74 -7.33
CA GLY A 126 -8.57 -10.41 -7.17
C GLY A 126 -8.45 -11.76 -6.45
N GLN A 127 -7.43 -12.55 -6.79
CA GLN A 127 -7.12 -13.81 -6.09
C GLN A 127 -6.88 -13.59 -4.60
N LEU A 128 -6.11 -12.54 -4.26
CA LEU A 128 -5.86 -12.17 -2.88
C LEU A 128 -7.13 -11.81 -2.13
N LEU A 129 -8.01 -11.00 -2.73
CA LEU A 129 -9.29 -10.63 -2.12
C LEU A 129 -10.19 -11.84 -1.84
N ILE A 130 -10.20 -12.85 -2.73
CA ILE A 130 -10.91 -14.11 -2.49
C ILE A 130 -10.36 -14.81 -1.24
N GLN A 131 -9.04 -14.95 -1.13
CA GLN A 131 -8.41 -15.62 0.00
C GLN A 131 -8.67 -14.88 1.32
N LEU A 132 -8.62 -13.56 1.32
CA LEU A 132 -8.98 -12.74 2.48
C LEU A 132 -10.43 -12.96 2.90
N GLY A 133 -11.36 -13.01 1.94
CA GLY A 133 -12.77 -13.34 2.21
C GLY A 133 -12.94 -14.73 2.80
N GLN A 134 -12.23 -15.74 2.28
CA GLN A 134 -12.21 -17.10 2.82
C GLN A 134 -11.60 -17.18 4.22
N ALA A 135 -10.64 -16.31 4.53
CA ALA A 135 -10.05 -16.18 5.87
C ALA A 135 -10.97 -15.46 6.87
N GLY A 136 -12.14 -14.96 6.44
CA GLY A 136 -13.13 -14.30 7.30
C GLY A 136 -13.07 -12.77 7.29
N VAL A 137 -12.22 -12.16 6.46
CA VAL A 137 -12.10 -10.71 6.33
C VAL A 137 -13.41 -10.12 5.79
N LYS A 138 -13.94 -9.12 6.48
CA LYS A 138 -15.16 -8.39 6.12
C LYS A 138 -14.89 -6.97 5.62
N THR A 139 -13.77 -6.41 6.06
CA THR A 139 -13.36 -5.05 5.68
C THR A 139 -11.92 -5.09 5.20
N CYS A 140 -11.68 -4.55 4.01
CA CYS A 140 -10.35 -4.41 3.44
C CYS A 140 -10.06 -2.93 3.17
N ILE A 141 -8.94 -2.43 3.71
CA ILE A 141 -8.39 -1.11 3.41
C ILE A 141 -7.27 -1.33 2.40
N ALA A 142 -7.43 -0.80 1.19
CA ALA A 142 -6.49 -1.03 0.11
C ALA A 142 -5.73 0.25 -0.27
N GLY A 143 -4.40 0.19 -0.25
CA GLY A 143 -3.53 1.16 -0.88
C GLY A 143 -3.32 0.81 -2.35
N ILE A 144 -3.58 1.74 -3.26
CA ILE A 144 -3.59 1.49 -4.72
C ILE A 144 -2.46 2.18 -5.49
N GLY A 145 -1.51 2.80 -4.79
CA GLY A 145 -0.34 3.41 -5.41
C GLY A 145 0.68 2.39 -5.92
N GLY A 146 1.61 2.83 -6.77
CA GLY A 146 2.73 1.99 -7.25
C GLY A 146 2.40 0.93 -8.30
N SER A 147 1.16 0.88 -8.82
CA SER A 147 0.70 -0.12 -9.79
C SER A 147 1.47 -0.08 -11.12
N ALA A 148 1.67 -1.28 -11.71
CA ALA A 148 2.15 -1.48 -13.07
C ALA A 148 1.03 -1.69 -14.08
N THR A 149 -0.23 -1.76 -13.65
CA THR A 149 -1.39 -2.18 -14.43
C THR A 149 -2.25 -1.00 -14.88
N ASN A 150 -2.89 -1.12 -16.05
CA ASN A 150 -3.81 -0.13 -16.64
C ASN A 150 -5.13 -0.77 -17.08
N ASP A 151 -5.47 -1.93 -16.52
CA ASP A 151 -6.59 -2.77 -16.93
C ASP A 151 -7.94 -2.35 -16.35
N ALA A 152 -8.03 -1.20 -15.70
CA ALA A 152 -9.23 -0.70 -15.02
C ALA A 152 -9.84 -1.70 -14.02
N GLY A 153 -9.03 -2.61 -13.47
CA GLY A 153 -9.48 -3.66 -12.56
C GLY A 153 -10.11 -4.88 -13.26
N PHE A 154 -9.95 -5.02 -14.56
CA PHE A 154 -10.50 -6.12 -15.35
C PHE A 154 -10.01 -7.48 -14.83
N GLY A 155 -8.71 -7.64 -14.62
CA GLY A 155 -8.14 -8.87 -14.08
C GLY A 155 -8.71 -9.21 -12.70
N MET A 156 -8.78 -8.21 -11.82
CA MET A 156 -9.37 -8.36 -10.49
C MET A 156 -10.85 -8.81 -10.56
N ALA A 157 -11.64 -8.17 -11.40
CA ALA A 157 -13.05 -8.53 -11.58
C ALA A 157 -13.21 -9.96 -12.13
N ARG A 158 -12.37 -10.37 -13.10
CA ARG A 158 -12.36 -11.75 -13.62
C ARG A 158 -12.01 -12.77 -12.52
N ALA A 159 -11.00 -12.50 -11.72
CA ALA A 159 -10.66 -13.37 -10.60
C ALA A 159 -11.84 -13.52 -9.62
N LEU A 160 -12.60 -12.44 -9.39
CA LEU A 160 -13.82 -12.44 -8.56
C LEU A 160 -15.03 -13.11 -9.23
N GLY A 161 -14.87 -13.65 -10.46
CA GLY A 161 -15.91 -14.40 -11.17
C GLY A 161 -16.75 -13.59 -12.15
N TRP A 162 -16.40 -12.31 -12.39
CA TRP A 162 -17.07 -11.52 -13.43
C TRP A 162 -16.62 -12.00 -14.81
N ARG A 163 -17.57 -11.99 -15.76
CA ARG A 163 -17.33 -12.31 -17.16
C ARG A 163 -17.77 -11.16 -18.02
N PHE A 164 -16.97 -10.86 -19.04
CA PHE A 164 -17.19 -9.75 -19.96
C PHE A 164 -17.41 -10.31 -21.36
N PHE A 165 -18.36 -9.76 -22.10
CA PHE A 165 -18.72 -10.25 -23.42
C PHE A 165 -18.77 -9.09 -24.42
N ASP A 166 -18.43 -9.37 -25.67
CA ASP A 166 -18.60 -8.46 -26.78
C ASP A 166 -20.02 -8.53 -27.36
N GLU A 167 -20.31 -7.67 -28.36
CA GLU A 167 -21.63 -7.61 -29.05
C GLU A 167 -22.02 -8.94 -29.70
N ASP A 168 -21.06 -9.78 -30.08
CA ASP A 168 -21.28 -11.11 -30.67
C ASP A 168 -21.46 -12.20 -29.60
N GLY A 169 -21.43 -11.85 -28.31
CA GLY A 169 -21.53 -12.79 -27.19
C GLY A 169 -20.26 -13.59 -26.95
N GLN A 170 -19.12 -13.18 -27.53
CA GLN A 170 -17.83 -13.82 -27.26
C GLN A 170 -17.24 -13.26 -25.96
N GLU A 171 -16.68 -14.15 -25.15
CA GLU A 171 -16.07 -13.74 -23.89
C GLU A 171 -14.74 -13.01 -24.10
N ILE A 172 -14.65 -11.80 -23.56
CA ILE A 172 -13.44 -11.01 -23.54
C ILE A 172 -12.48 -11.59 -22.50
N GLN A 173 -11.31 -12.06 -22.95
CA GLN A 173 -10.30 -12.70 -22.12
C GLN A 173 -9.15 -11.78 -21.72
N GLN A 174 -8.97 -10.67 -22.44
CA GLN A 174 -7.90 -9.71 -22.24
C GLN A 174 -8.45 -8.30 -22.15
N TRP A 175 -7.99 -7.52 -21.19
CA TRP A 175 -8.47 -6.16 -20.96
C TRP A 175 -8.26 -5.21 -22.15
N ILE A 176 -7.26 -5.47 -22.99
CA ILE A 176 -7.02 -4.70 -24.22
C ILE A 176 -8.15 -4.83 -25.26
N GLN A 177 -9.10 -5.73 -25.05
CA GLN A 177 -10.27 -5.95 -25.90
C GLN A 177 -11.54 -5.29 -25.30
N LEU A 178 -11.41 -4.51 -24.23
CA LEU A 178 -12.55 -3.83 -23.59
C LEU A 178 -13.23 -2.78 -24.46
N ASP A 179 -12.58 -2.34 -25.54
CA ASP A 179 -13.21 -1.53 -26.59
C ASP A 179 -14.36 -2.23 -27.30
N LYS A 180 -14.46 -3.56 -27.19
CA LYS A 180 -15.51 -4.40 -27.77
C LYS A 180 -16.62 -4.76 -26.78
N LEU A 181 -16.55 -4.26 -25.54
CA LEU A 181 -17.51 -4.61 -24.49
C LEU A 181 -18.92 -4.14 -24.87
N ALA A 182 -19.91 -5.08 -24.80
CA ALA A 182 -21.31 -4.86 -25.10
C ALA A 182 -22.06 -4.17 -23.94
#